data_c1f35c0903656fe2d6d388dd68d29cef
#
_entry.id   c1f35c0903656fe2d6d388dd68d29cef
#
_cell.length_a   1.000
_cell.length_b   1.000
_cell.length_c   1.000
_cell.angle_alpha   90.00
_cell.angle_beta   90.00
_cell.angle_gamma   90.00
#
_symmetry.space_group_name_H-M   'P 1'
#
loop_
_entity.id
_entity.type
_entity.pdbx_description
1 polymer ?
#
loop_
_entity_poly.entity_id
_entity_poly.type
_entity_poly.pdbx_seq_one_letter_code
_entity_poly.pdbx_strand_id
1 'polypeptide(L)'
;MEETIYLELSEEAGVAHKFYEVVTTETQVRIRYGRIGDVGQAQTKDHASPDLARKFAQKKVREKLSSGYAHAVMGQRQKRSVTRRQIVSQHSTANQAPVLWKFASGHSAFGVFIDEQNCWVGNQAGHIFGLDHSGKVQAQFSLPEGVKCLVADDIWLYAGCDDGNVYDLSGKIPRVSYQIAPDVDIYWLDILHGSLAVSDAAGRVALVNHEDESEWMKKTEFNSGWMVRCSEEGVFHGHSSGVTMYNNVDGTRAWHQHTRGSVLFGWQEAGMVYAGTSDCKIYSFTKTGQPSTIYNCDSAIFSCATAENGKYVFAGDNHSSIYCFNQDGQRLWKLGTGCGSAYSMQYLNERVYIVTTDGHLSCIDVSDAAIQAAQAGTLPQALQVKAPPVVATPAPTTLETTANAGTGVILACFRDGSRLRMRVVTPGYDAHQRVQFPQNIRVEHARYVVDEIRPAARGDFYRTYGNIRRLVEE
;
A
#
# COMPACT_ATOMS: atom_id res chain seq x y z
N MET A 1 -22.71 38.05 12.33
CA MET A 1 -22.45 37.00 11.33
C MET A 1 -21.09 36.42 11.65
N GLU A 2 -20.98 35.10 11.79
CA GLU A 2 -19.74 34.41 12.12
C GLU A 2 -18.99 34.11 10.81
N GLU A 3 -17.71 34.50 10.76
CA GLU A 3 -16.83 34.23 9.63
C GLU A 3 -15.73 33.29 10.09
N THR A 4 -15.57 32.12 9.43
CA THR A 4 -14.55 31.13 9.77
C THR A 4 -13.59 30.96 8.62
N ILE A 5 -12.30 31.12 8.88
CA ILE A 5 -11.21 30.85 7.95
C ILE A 5 -10.35 29.74 8.52
N TYR A 6 -10.18 28.68 7.76
CA TYR A 6 -9.37 27.53 8.14
C TYR A 6 -8.19 27.36 7.18
N LEU A 7 -7.00 27.23 7.73
CA LEU A 7 -5.73 27.10 7.01
C LEU A 7 -4.99 25.84 7.45
N GLU A 8 -4.28 25.22 6.53
CA GLU A 8 -3.39 24.09 6.81
C GLU A 8 -1.98 24.34 6.30
N LEU A 9 -0.98 23.85 7.04
CA LEU A 9 0.42 23.80 6.64
C LEU A 9 0.81 22.31 6.56
N SER A 10 1.23 21.88 5.38
CA SER A 10 1.80 20.57 5.13
C SER A 10 3.20 20.75 4.54
N GLU A 11 4.23 20.44 5.30
CA GLU A 11 5.62 20.52 4.82
C GLU A 11 5.99 19.23 4.07
N GLU A 12 6.45 19.34 2.83
CA GLU A 12 6.82 18.19 1.97
C GLU A 12 7.95 17.30 2.54
N ALA A 13 8.75 17.81 3.45
CA ALA A 13 9.89 17.11 4.03
C ALA A 13 9.81 16.98 5.57
N GLY A 14 8.72 17.38 6.18
CA GLY A 14 8.68 17.63 7.62
C GLY A 14 7.55 16.94 8.37
N VAL A 15 7.82 16.73 9.61
CA VAL A 15 7.04 16.09 10.67
C VAL A 15 5.82 16.95 11.12
N ALA A 16 5.46 18.03 10.43
CA ALA A 16 4.49 18.98 10.96
C ALA A 16 3.32 19.24 10.00
N HIS A 17 2.20 18.57 10.30
CA HIS A 17 0.88 18.96 9.77
C HIS A 17 0.19 19.83 10.83
N LYS A 18 0.00 21.11 10.51
CA LYS A 18 -0.56 22.09 11.43
C LYS A 18 -1.80 22.71 10.83
N PHE A 19 -2.81 22.91 11.65
CA PHE A 19 -3.94 23.74 11.29
C PHE A 19 -3.91 25.09 12.00
N TYR A 20 -4.57 26.06 11.42
CA TYR A 20 -4.79 27.39 11.97
C TYR A 20 -6.17 27.87 11.57
N GLU A 21 -7.07 28.00 12.53
CA GLU A 21 -8.46 28.41 12.35
C GLU A 21 -8.67 29.77 12.96
N VAL A 22 -9.32 30.65 12.25
CA VAL A 22 -9.70 32.00 12.72
C VAL A 22 -11.20 32.13 12.60
N VAL A 23 -11.88 32.27 13.71
CA VAL A 23 -13.32 32.54 13.81
C VAL A 23 -13.53 33.96 14.28
N THR A 24 -14.24 34.76 13.48
CA THR A 24 -14.56 36.16 13.79
C THR A 24 -16.04 36.32 14.05
N THR A 25 -16.41 36.72 15.25
CA THR A 25 -17.80 36.93 15.66
C THR A 25 -17.93 38.35 16.18
N GLU A 26 -18.58 39.25 15.42
CA GLU A 26 -18.73 40.67 15.79
C GLU A 26 -17.40 41.29 16.21
N THR A 27 -17.19 41.53 17.50
CA THR A 27 -16.01 42.15 18.06
C THR A 27 -14.97 41.15 18.59
N GLN A 28 -15.27 39.87 18.52
CA GLN A 28 -14.38 38.83 19.06
C GLN A 28 -13.70 38.04 17.94
N VAL A 29 -12.41 37.74 18.10
CA VAL A 29 -11.64 36.86 17.25
C VAL A 29 -11.12 35.70 18.08
N ARG A 30 -11.55 34.49 17.74
CA ARG A 30 -11.04 33.24 18.30
C ARG A 30 -10.07 32.60 17.29
N ILE A 31 -8.88 32.28 17.75
CA ILE A 31 -7.86 31.59 16.97
C ILE A 31 -7.61 30.22 17.60
N ARG A 32 -7.71 29.17 16.81
CA ARG A 32 -7.39 27.81 17.21
C ARG A 32 -6.27 27.26 16.33
N TYR A 33 -5.29 26.60 16.89
CA TYR A 33 -4.14 26.06 16.16
C TYR A 33 -3.57 24.82 16.84
N GLY A 34 -2.97 23.94 16.06
CA GLY A 34 -2.41 22.68 16.55
C GLY A 34 -2.01 21.76 15.43
N ARG A 35 -1.86 20.47 15.73
CA ARG A 35 -1.74 19.43 14.69
C ARG A 35 -3.11 19.13 14.10
N ILE A 36 -3.13 18.82 12.79
CA ILE A 36 -4.36 18.38 12.10
C ILE A 36 -4.81 17.07 12.77
N GLY A 37 -6.08 17.04 13.17
CA GLY A 37 -6.68 15.91 13.90
C GLY A 37 -6.73 16.09 15.42
N ASP A 38 -5.96 17.04 16.00
CA ASP A 38 -5.99 17.37 17.43
C ASP A 38 -7.03 18.45 17.75
N VAL A 39 -7.45 18.52 19.02
CA VAL A 39 -8.30 19.62 19.52
C VAL A 39 -7.61 20.99 19.36
N GLY A 40 -6.28 21.00 19.47
CA GLY A 40 -5.45 22.20 19.36
C GLY A 40 -5.58 23.14 20.56
N GLN A 41 -4.80 24.23 20.51
CA GLN A 41 -4.85 25.33 21.47
C GLN A 41 -5.76 26.43 20.94
N ALA A 42 -6.51 27.10 21.82
CA ALA A 42 -7.39 28.20 21.46
C ALA A 42 -7.03 29.48 22.22
N GLN A 43 -7.07 30.61 21.52
CA GLN A 43 -6.92 31.95 22.06
C GLN A 43 -8.09 32.81 21.58
N THR A 44 -8.66 33.60 22.50
CA THR A 44 -9.74 34.53 22.18
C THR A 44 -9.31 35.94 22.47
N LYS A 45 -9.66 36.88 21.57
CA LYS A 45 -9.33 38.31 21.77
C LYS A 45 -10.54 39.16 21.38
N ASP A 46 -10.90 40.08 22.27
CA ASP A 46 -11.95 41.08 22.06
C ASP A 46 -11.36 42.37 21.46
N HIS A 47 -12.13 43.02 20.62
CA HIS A 47 -11.79 44.27 19.95
C HIS A 47 -12.87 45.32 20.15
N ALA A 48 -12.50 46.59 20.10
CA ALA A 48 -13.42 47.69 20.34
C ALA A 48 -14.50 47.90 19.27
N SER A 49 -14.32 47.29 18.07
CA SER A 49 -15.33 47.30 17.03
C SER A 49 -15.21 46.09 16.09
N PRO A 50 -16.29 45.78 15.36
CA PRO A 50 -16.25 44.69 14.34
C PRO A 50 -15.19 44.90 13.25
N ASP A 51 -14.97 46.12 12.85
CA ASP A 51 -13.93 46.40 11.84
C ASP A 51 -12.49 46.18 12.34
N LEU A 52 -12.23 46.47 13.62
CA LEU A 52 -10.94 46.15 14.24
C LEU A 52 -10.75 44.63 14.40
N ALA A 53 -11.80 43.91 14.75
CA ALA A 53 -11.79 42.44 14.80
C ALA A 53 -11.47 41.83 13.43
N ARG A 54 -12.15 42.28 12.35
CA ARG A 54 -11.89 41.83 10.98
C ARG A 54 -10.47 42.12 10.52
N LYS A 55 -9.99 43.34 10.75
CA LYS A 55 -8.60 43.75 10.41
C LYS A 55 -7.58 42.88 11.11
N PHE A 56 -7.81 42.58 12.40
CA PHE A 56 -6.94 41.69 13.15
C PHE A 56 -6.95 40.25 12.60
N ALA A 57 -8.13 39.69 12.34
CA ALA A 57 -8.29 38.36 11.75
C ALA A 57 -7.58 38.26 10.39
N GLN A 58 -7.82 39.21 9.49
CA GLN A 58 -7.17 39.27 8.17
C GLN A 58 -5.65 39.41 8.25
N LYS A 59 -5.14 40.15 9.25
CA LYS A 59 -3.70 40.23 9.49
C LYS A 59 -3.14 38.87 9.88
N LYS A 60 -3.81 38.16 10.81
CA LYS A 60 -3.38 36.83 11.26
C LYS A 60 -3.42 35.77 10.15
N VAL A 61 -4.43 35.80 9.31
CA VAL A 61 -4.54 34.95 8.12
C VAL A 61 -3.39 35.22 7.14
N ARG A 62 -3.11 36.48 6.82
CA ARG A 62 -1.99 36.86 5.94
C ARG A 62 -0.63 36.44 6.49
N GLU A 63 -0.39 36.62 7.80
CA GLU A 63 0.84 36.15 8.45
C GLU A 63 1.04 34.65 8.28
N LYS A 64 -0.03 33.87 8.34
CA LYS A 64 0.04 32.41 8.16
C LYS A 64 0.19 32.00 6.71
N LEU A 65 -0.52 32.63 5.79
CA LEU A 65 -0.34 32.40 4.36
C LEU A 65 1.10 32.68 3.89
N SER A 66 1.70 33.78 4.38
CA SER A 66 3.11 34.08 4.09
C SER A 66 4.10 33.09 4.75
N SER A 67 3.66 32.31 5.73
CA SER A 67 4.43 31.24 6.39
C SER A 67 4.18 29.87 5.78
N GLY A 68 3.60 29.80 4.57
CA GLY A 68 3.38 28.54 3.84
C GLY A 68 2.05 27.84 4.12
N TYR A 69 1.17 28.40 4.98
CA TYR A 69 -0.18 27.87 5.12
C TYR A 69 -1.01 28.13 3.87
N ALA A 70 -1.92 27.22 3.54
CA ALA A 70 -2.89 27.36 2.46
C ALA A 70 -4.32 27.28 3.01
N HIS A 71 -5.27 27.91 2.29
CA HIS A 71 -6.70 27.76 2.60
C HIS A 71 -7.12 26.30 2.49
N ALA A 72 -7.86 25.81 3.46
CA ALA A 72 -8.38 24.45 3.51
C ALA A 72 -9.81 24.45 4.06
N VAL A 73 -10.50 23.33 3.90
CA VAL A 73 -11.81 23.09 4.50
C VAL A 73 -11.63 22.04 5.60
N MET A 74 -12.02 22.39 6.82
CA MET A 74 -11.93 21.47 7.96
C MET A 74 -12.66 20.15 7.67
N GLY A 75 -11.95 19.02 7.85
CA GLY A 75 -12.49 17.70 7.55
C GLY A 75 -12.43 17.30 6.06
N GLN A 76 -12.01 18.19 5.15
CA GLN A 76 -11.66 17.84 3.77
C GLN A 76 -10.14 17.82 3.67
N ARG A 77 -9.59 16.63 3.44
CA ARG A 77 -8.15 16.47 3.23
C ARG A 77 -7.75 17.18 1.93
N GLN A 78 -6.80 18.10 2.00
CA GLN A 78 -6.17 18.59 0.76
C GLN A 78 -5.49 17.41 0.07
N LYS A 79 -5.77 17.23 -1.23
CA LYS A 79 -5.07 16.21 -2.02
C LYS A 79 -3.59 16.52 -1.98
N ARG A 80 -2.83 15.63 -1.36
CA ARG A 80 -1.38 15.67 -1.37
C ARG A 80 -0.88 15.33 -2.76
N SER A 81 0.20 15.96 -3.22
CA SER A 81 0.91 15.48 -4.40
C SER A 81 1.48 14.11 -4.08
N VAL A 82 1.09 13.11 -4.84
CA VAL A 82 1.54 11.73 -4.69
C VAL A 82 2.65 11.47 -5.69
N THR A 83 3.80 11.02 -5.19
CA THR A 83 4.89 10.59 -6.07
C THR A 83 4.55 9.23 -6.67
N ARG A 84 4.37 9.19 -7.96
CA ARG A 84 4.15 7.96 -8.72
C ARG A 84 5.36 7.69 -9.60
N ARG A 85 5.71 6.41 -9.73
CA ARG A 85 6.68 6.05 -10.76
C ARG A 85 6.10 6.42 -12.11
N GLN A 86 6.81 7.30 -12.81
CA GLN A 86 6.50 7.59 -14.21
C GLN A 86 7.50 6.81 -15.06
N ILE A 87 7.01 5.76 -15.70
CA ILE A 87 7.77 5.06 -16.73
C ILE A 87 7.23 5.55 -18.06
N VAL A 88 8.08 6.18 -18.85
CA VAL A 88 7.77 6.45 -20.24
C VAL A 88 7.86 5.12 -20.97
N SER A 89 6.73 4.44 -21.15
CA SER A 89 6.68 3.17 -21.87
C SER A 89 7.08 3.37 -23.32
N GLN A 90 8.09 2.64 -23.75
CA GLN A 90 8.41 2.46 -25.16
C GLN A 90 7.93 1.07 -25.59
N HIS A 91 7.36 0.96 -26.77
CA HIS A 91 6.99 -0.34 -27.31
C HIS A 91 8.24 -1.18 -27.57
N SER A 92 8.20 -2.43 -27.12
CA SER A 92 9.24 -3.38 -27.46
C SER A 92 9.17 -3.75 -28.94
N THR A 93 10.32 -3.83 -29.59
CA THR A 93 10.45 -4.37 -30.97
C THR A 93 10.68 -5.88 -30.97
N ALA A 94 10.82 -6.51 -29.78
CA ALA A 94 10.98 -7.95 -29.63
C ALA A 94 9.66 -8.69 -29.95
N ASN A 95 9.77 -9.99 -30.26
CA ASN A 95 8.62 -10.87 -30.36
C ASN A 95 7.83 -10.85 -29.04
N GLN A 96 6.53 -11.06 -29.12
CA GLN A 96 5.69 -11.06 -27.92
C GLN A 96 5.96 -12.29 -27.05
N ALA A 97 5.85 -12.14 -25.73
CA ALA A 97 5.84 -13.24 -24.78
C ALA A 97 4.61 -14.15 -25.02
N PRO A 98 4.63 -15.42 -24.54
CA PRO A 98 3.52 -16.36 -24.69
C PRO A 98 2.37 -15.98 -23.72
N VAL A 99 1.69 -14.89 -24.03
CA VAL A 99 0.59 -14.34 -23.25
C VAL A 99 -0.66 -15.18 -23.46
N LEU A 100 -1.23 -15.73 -22.40
CA LEU A 100 -2.47 -16.50 -22.41
C LEU A 100 -3.69 -15.59 -22.53
N TRP A 101 -3.75 -14.57 -21.69
CA TRP A 101 -4.82 -13.57 -21.68
C TRP A 101 -4.34 -12.21 -21.14
N LYS A 102 -5.08 -11.17 -21.49
CA LYS A 102 -4.88 -9.78 -21.00
C LYS A 102 -6.22 -9.21 -20.57
N PHE A 103 -6.20 -8.56 -19.41
CA PHE A 103 -7.32 -7.83 -18.84
C PHE A 103 -6.99 -6.35 -18.76
N ALA A 104 -7.83 -5.48 -19.35
CA ALA A 104 -7.63 -4.02 -19.30
C ALA A 104 -8.36 -3.43 -18.08
N SER A 105 -7.65 -2.91 -17.09
CA SER A 105 -8.23 -2.28 -15.90
C SER A 105 -8.63 -0.80 -16.10
N GLY A 106 -8.33 -0.23 -17.24
CA GLY A 106 -8.71 1.13 -17.62
C GLY A 106 -7.70 2.24 -17.29
N HIS A 107 -6.84 2.04 -16.33
CA HIS A 107 -5.79 3.00 -15.92
C HIS A 107 -4.50 2.26 -15.56
N SER A 108 -3.36 2.96 -15.57
CA SER A 108 -2.06 2.38 -15.18
C SER A 108 -2.19 1.52 -13.94
N ALA A 109 -1.74 0.28 -14.00
CA ALA A 109 -1.86 -0.70 -12.92
C ALA A 109 -0.52 -0.88 -12.20
N PHE A 110 -0.55 -0.87 -10.87
CA PHE A 110 0.63 -1.02 -10.01
C PHE A 110 0.55 -2.24 -9.10
N GLY A 111 -0.60 -2.39 -8.43
CA GLY A 111 -0.82 -3.48 -7.48
C GLY A 111 -1.16 -4.77 -8.19
N VAL A 112 -0.46 -5.84 -7.86
CA VAL A 112 -0.80 -7.21 -8.27
C VAL A 112 -0.66 -8.14 -7.06
N PHE A 113 -1.63 -9.01 -6.90
CA PHE A 113 -1.54 -10.14 -5.98
C PHE A 113 -2.26 -11.34 -6.61
N ILE A 114 -1.61 -12.49 -6.60
CA ILE A 114 -2.10 -13.73 -7.22
C ILE A 114 -2.03 -14.83 -6.18
N ASP A 115 -3.13 -15.51 -5.95
CA ASP A 115 -3.21 -16.73 -5.17
C ASP A 115 -3.79 -17.87 -6.03
N GLU A 116 -4.02 -19.03 -5.43
CA GLU A 116 -4.51 -20.20 -6.16
C GLU A 116 -5.94 -20.04 -6.71
N GLN A 117 -6.69 -19.08 -6.22
CA GLN A 117 -8.10 -18.86 -6.57
C GLN A 117 -8.31 -17.63 -7.43
N ASN A 118 -7.54 -16.57 -7.19
CA ASN A 118 -7.79 -15.24 -7.73
C ASN A 118 -6.54 -14.55 -8.25
N CYS A 119 -6.78 -13.67 -9.23
CA CYS A 119 -5.80 -12.71 -9.74
C CYS A 119 -6.30 -11.30 -9.43
N TRP A 120 -5.61 -10.58 -8.56
CA TRP A 120 -6.00 -9.24 -8.15
C TRP A 120 -5.15 -8.18 -8.84
N VAL A 121 -5.80 -7.13 -9.36
CA VAL A 121 -5.14 -5.97 -9.94
C VAL A 121 -5.72 -4.68 -9.36
N GLY A 122 -4.82 -3.77 -8.95
CA GLY A 122 -5.15 -2.42 -8.50
C GLY A 122 -4.56 -1.37 -9.43
N ASN A 123 -5.34 -0.34 -9.77
CA ASN A 123 -4.92 0.69 -10.71
C ASN A 123 -4.83 2.10 -10.08
N GLN A 124 -4.31 3.04 -10.85
CA GLN A 124 -4.07 4.42 -10.44
C GLN A 124 -5.35 5.23 -10.14
N ALA A 125 -6.50 4.79 -10.63
CA ALA A 125 -7.79 5.43 -10.35
C ALA A 125 -8.47 4.90 -9.08
N GLY A 126 -7.80 3.99 -8.33
CA GLY A 126 -8.35 3.39 -7.11
C GLY A 126 -9.21 2.16 -7.36
N HIS A 127 -9.35 1.70 -8.60
CA HIS A 127 -10.14 0.53 -8.90
C HIS A 127 -9.32 -0.75 -8.67
N ILE A 128 -9.96 -1.73 -8.04
CA ILE A 128 -9.41 -3.06 -7.79
C ILE A 128 -10.35 -4.07 -8.43
N PHE A 129 -9.79 -5.01 -9.19
CA PHE A 129 -10.52 -6.11 -9.81
C PHE A 129 -9.93 -7.43 -9.33
N GLY A 130 -10.81 -8.34 -8.88
CA GLY A 130 -10.50 -9.74 -8.64
C GLY A 130 -10.98 -10.58 -9.80
N LEU A 131 -10.08 -11.31 -10.43
CA LEU A 131 -10.36 -12.20 -11.55
C LEU A 131 -10.05 -13.65 -11.17
N ASP A 132 -10.70 -14.61 -11.81
CA ASP A 132 -10.22 -15.98 -11.80
C ASP A 132 -9.02 -16.16 -12.76
N HIS A 133 -8.39 -17.34 -12.73
CA HIS A 133 -7.23 -17.63 -13.58
C HIS A 133 -7.54 -17.74 -15.09
N SER A 134 -8.81 -17.67 -15.49
CA SER A 134 -9.22 -17.51 -16.90
C SER A 134 -9.33 -16.04 -17.33
N GLY A 135 -9.14 -15.09 -16.41
CA GLY A 135 -9.26 -13.65 -16.66
C GLY A 135 -10.69 -13.10 -16.48
N LYS A 136 -11.65 -13.91 -15.97
CA LYS A 136 -13.02 -13.46 -15.74
C LYS A 136 -13.14 -12.74 -14.41
N VAL A 137 -13.72 -11.52 -14.41
CA VAL A 137 -13.92 -10.72 -13.21
C VAL A 137 -14.95 -11.34 -12.29
N GLN A 138 -14.58 -11.50 -11.01
CA GLN A 138 -15.39 -12.06 -9.94
C GLN A 138 -15.75 -11.02 -8.87
N ALA A 139 -14.87 -10.02 -8.65
CA ALA A 139 -15.03 -8.99 -7.64
C ALA A 139 -14.49 -7.63 -8.10
N GLN A 140 -15.05 -6.57 -7.53
CA GLN A 140 -14.59 -5.20 -7.76
C GLN A 140 -14.66 -4.40 -6.46
N PHE A 141 -13.65 -3.53 -6.27
CA PHE A 141 -13.64 -2.52 -5.22
C PHE A 141 -13.22 -1.17 -5.80
N SER A 142 -13.58 -0.10 -5.10
CA SER A 142 -13.10 1.25 -5.40
C SER A 142 -12.59 1.90 -4.12
N LEU A 143 -11.35 2.38 -4.16
CA LEU A 143 -10.70 3.14 -3.09
C LEU A 143 -10.70 4.63 -3.46
N PRO A 144 -10.52 5.53 -2.46
CA PRO A 144 -10.55 6.98 -2.69
C PRO A 144 -9.46 7.50 -3.63
N GLU A 145 -8.30 6.84 -3.65
CA GLU A 145 -7.13 7.23 -4.44
C GLU A 145 -6.48 5.98 -5.07
N GLY A 146 -5.40 6.17 -5.83
CA GLY A 146 -4.72 5.10 -6.55
C GLY A 146 -4.19 3.99 -5.65
N VAL A 147 -4.23 2.76 -6.17
CA VAL A 147 -3.70 1.57 -5.49
C VAL A 147 -2.24 1.39 -5.88
N LYS A 148 -1.33 1.46 -4.89
CA LYS A 148 0.12 1.27 -5.09
C LYS A 148 0.56 -0.18 -5.04
N CYS A 149 0.00 -0.94 -4.11
CA CYS A 149 0.34 -2.35 -3.95
C CYS A 149 -0.85 -3.15 -3.42
N LEU A 150 -0.84 -4.42 -3.70
CA LEU A 150 -1.70 -5.42 -3.10
C LEU A 150 -0.81 -6.44 -2.40
N VAL A 151 -1.13 -6.77 -1.18
CA VAL A 151 -0.39 -7.74 -0.37
C VAL A 151 -1.37 -8.60 0.41
N ALA A 152 -1.01 -9.83 0.69
CA ALA A 152 -1.84 -10.70 1.51
C ALA A 152 -1.04 -11.29 2.67
N ASP A 153 -1.76 -11.59 3.73
CA ASP A 153 -1.28 -12.25 4.92
C ASP A 153 -2.29 -13.33 5.28
N ASP A 154 -1.98 -14.56 4.93
CA ASP A 154 -2.90 -15.69 4.94
C ASP A 154 -4.11 -15.38 4.03
N ILE A 155 -5.32 -15.38 4.59
CA ILE A 155 -6.58 -15.11 3.85
C ILE A 155 -6.94 -13.62 3.75
N TRP A 156 -6.19 -12.74 4.45
CA TRP A 156 -6.45 -11.30 4.43
C TRP A 156 -5.73 -10.63 3.28
N LEU A 157 -6.50 -10.03 2.37
CA LEU A 157 -5.99 -9.21 1.29
C LEU A 157 -6.03 -7.73 1.67
N TYR A 158 -4.90 -7.05 1.51
CA TYR A 158 -4.73 -5.63 1.80
C TYR A 158 -4.34 -4.84 0.57
N ALA A 159 -4.85 -3.61 0.48
CA ALA A 159 -4.50 -2.67 -0.56
C ALA A 159 -3.84 -1.42 0.04
N GLY A 160 -2.62 -1.12 -0.37
CA GLY A 160 -1.96 0.15 -0.11
C GLY A 160 -2.49 1.23 -1.05
N CYS A 161 -3.01 2.32 -0.49
CA CYS A 161 -3.65 3.40 -1.23
C CYS A 161 -2.81 4.68 -1.17
N ASP A 162 -2.90 5.49 -2.22
CA ASP A 162 -2.21 6.78 -2.32
C ASP A 162 -2.68 7.79 -1.27
N ASP A 163 -3.80 7.55 -0.60
CA ASP A 163 -4.26 8.38 0.52
C ASP A 163 -3.50 8.12 1.83
N GLY A 164 -2.54 7.19 1.82
CA GLY A 164 -1.71 6.84 2.97
C GLY A 164 -2.35 5.84 3.94
N ASN A 165 -3.44 5.19 3.54
CA ASN A 165 -4.07 4.13 4.29
C ASN A 165 -3.84 2.76 3.65
N VAL A 166 -3.94 1.72 4.46
CA VAL A 166 -3.99 0.32 4.01
C VAL A 166 -5.39 -0.20 4.28
N TYR A 167 -6.04 -0.68 3.24
CA TYR A 167 -7.42 -1.16 3.28
C TYR A 167 -7.45 -2.69 3.33
N ASP A 168 -8.27 -3.23 4.23
CA ASP A 168 -8.64 -4.63 4.26
C ASP A 168 -9.82 -4.85 3.30
N LEU A 169 -9.69 -5.82 2.41
CA LEU A 169 -10.65 -6.17 1.37
C LEU A 169 -11.44 -7.45 1.69
N SER A 170 -11.37 -7.97 2.90
CA SER A 170 -12.07 -9.19 3.31
C SER A 170 -13.59 -9.03 3.40
N GLY A 171 -14.09 -7.79 3.55
CA GLY A 171 -15.51 -7.47 3.57
C GLY A 171 -16.06 -7.06 2.21
N LYS A 172 -17.39 -6.86 2.12
CA LYS A 172 -18.04 -6.31 0.93
C LYS A 172 -17.63 -4.86 0.67
N ILE A 173 -17.29 -4.12 1.73
CA ILE A 173 -16.86 -2.73 1.69
C ILE A 173 -15.42 -2.68 2.19
N PRO A 174 -14.47 -2.12 1.43
CA PRO A 174 -13.11 -1.90 1.90
C PRO A 174 -13.08 -1.07 3.18
N ARG A 175 -12.27 -1.47 4.15
CA ARG A 175 -12.12 -0.72 5.40
C ARG A 175 -10.66 -0.41 5.68
N VAL A 176 -10.39 0.75 6.28
CA VAL A 176 -9.04 1.10 6.73
C VAL A 176 -8.62 0.14 7.83
N SER A 177 -7.57 -0.63 7.59
CA SER A 177 -6.95 -1.55 8.54
C SER A 177 -5.74 -0.92 9.23
N TYR A 178 -4.90 -0.20 8.46
CA TYR A 178 -3.75 0.52 8.98
C TYR A 178 -3.77 1.96 8.49
N GLN A 179 -3.56 2.91 9.40
CA GLN A 179 -3.36 4.32 9.09
C GLN A 179 -1.86 4.60 9.16
N ILE A 180 -1.21 4.53 8.02
CA ILE A 180 0.15 5.00 7.90
C ILE A 180 0.08 6.51 7.87
N ALA A 181 0.89 7.20 8.66
CA ALA A 181 0.81 8.64 8.87
C ALA A 181 0.37 9.44 7.61
N PRO A 182 -0.57 10.38 7.73
CA PRO A 182 -1.21 11.05 6.58
C PRO A 182 -0.24 11.87 5.72
N ASP A 183 0.97 12.07 6.19
CA ASP A 183 2.07 12.80 5.57
C ASP A 183 3.11 11.91 4.91
N VAL A 184 2.93 10.59 4.97
CA VAL A 184 3.87 9.63 4.39
C VAL A 184 3.48 9.31 2.95
N ASP A 185 4.37 9.57 2.02
CA ASP A 185 4.26 9.07 0.65
C ASP A 185 4.78 7.63 0.61
N ILE A 186 3.86 6.68 0.82
CA ILE A 186 4.17 5.25 0.83
C ILE A 186 4.63 4.84 -0.55
N TYR A 187 5.80 4.22 -0.64
CA TYR A 187 6.30 3.68 -1.88
C TYR A 187 5.99 2.19 -2.04
N TRP A 188 6.14 1.41 -0.96
CA TRP A 188 5.82 0.00 -0.97
C TRP A 188 5.38 -0.49 0.40
N LEU A 189 4.62 -1.58 0.39
CA LEU A 189 4.16 -2.32 1.56
C LEU A 189 4.45 -3.80 1.39
N ASP A 190 4.67 -4.48 2.50
CA ASP A 190 4.59 -5.92 2.61
C ASP A 190 4.09 -6.31 4.00
N ILE A 191 3.48 -7.48 4.15
CA ILE A 191 2.89 -7.90 5.43
C ILE A 191 3.19 -9.38 5.69
N LEU A 192 3.52 -9.68 6.94
CA LEU A 192 3.69 -11.04 7.41
C LEU A 192 3.17 -11.17 8.84
N HIS A 193 2.26 -12.12 9.07
CA HIS A 193 1.70 -12.45 10.40
C HIS A 193 1.17 -11.23 11.17
N GLY A 194 0.53 -10.31 10.48
CA GLY A 194 -0.04 -9.09 11.06
C GLY A 194 0.94 -7.93 11.26
N SER A 195 2.23 -8.13 10.99
CA SER A 195 3.22 -7.06 11.01
C SER A 195 3.40 -6.49 9.60
N LEU A 196 3.10 -5.20 9.43
CA LEU A 196 3.16 -4.49 8.17
C LEU A 196 4.47 -3.71 8.06
N ALA A 197 5.30 -4.04 7.09
CA ALA A 197 6.45 -3.22 6.73
C ALA A 197 6.05 -2.15 5.71
N VAL A 198 6.58 -0.95 5.91
CA VAL A 198 6.30 0.22 5.07
C VAL A 198 7.61 0.87 4.67
N SER A 199 7.72 1.25 3.40
CA SER A 199 8.81 2.10 2.91
C SER A 199 8.27 3.34 2.21
N ASP A 200 9.01 4.44 2.24
CA ASP A 200 8.56 5.72 1.71
C ASP A 200 9.61 6.45 0.82
N ALA A 201 9.14 7.57 0.24
CA ALA A 201 9.94 8.42 -0.64
C ALA A 201 11.19 8.98 0.05
N ALA A 202 11.13 9.26 1.34
CA ALA A 202 12.23 9.84 2.11
C ALA A 202 13.25 8.79 2.59
N GLY A 203 13.04 7.51 2.24
CA GLY A 203 13.88 6.39 2.66
C GLY A 203 13.64 5.96 4.10
N ARG A 204 12.49 6.29 4.69
CA ARG A 204 12.09 5.70 5.96
C ARG A 204 11.61 4.27 5.72
N VAL A 205 11.91 3.41 6.67
CA VAL A 205 11.39 2.06 6.77
C VAL A 205 10.80 1.86 8.16
N ALA A 206 9.63 1.26 8.24
CA ALA A 206 8.93 1.02 9.50
C ALA A 206 8.32 -0.36 9.51
N LEU A 207 8.20 -0.94 10.70
CA LEU A 207 7.38 -2.10 10.97
C LEU A 207 6.25 -1.66 11.92
N VAL A 208 5.01 -1.94 11.52
CA VAL A 208 3.79 -1.60 12.24
C VAL A 208 3.09 -2.90 12.61
N ASN A 209 2.73 -3.06 13.87
CA ASN A 209 2.06 -4.29 14.31
C ASN A 209 0.57 -4.30 13.95
N HIS A 210 -0.09 -5.39 14.26
CA HIS A 210 -1.51 -5.64 13.98
C HIS A 210 -2.49 -4.66 14.65
N GLU A 211 -2.04 -3.81 15.56
CA GLU A 211 -2.86 -2.77 16.23
C GLU A 211 -2.54 -1.35 15.75
N ASP A 212 -1.87 -1.18 14.62
CA ASP A 212 -1.40 0.12 14.09
C ASP A 212 -0.33 0.80 14.97
N GLU A 213 0.30 0.06 15.86
CA GLU A 213 1.36 0.57 16.69
C GLU A 213 2.69 0.37 15.99
N SER A 214 3.51 1.41 15.91
CA SER A 214 4.86 1.27 15.37
C SER A 214 5.68 0.40 16.32
N GLU A 215 6.14 -0.75 15.85
CA GLU A 215 7.12 -1.55 16.58
C GLU A 215 8.47 -0.85 16.53
N TRP A 216 8.86 -0.40 15.35
CA TRP A 216 10.00 0.46 15.15
C TRP A 216 9.88 1.26 13.84
N MET A 217 10.57 2.39 13.79
CA MET A 217 10.72 3.21 12.59
C MET A 217 12.16 3.71 12.51
N LYS A 218 12.76 3.61 11.32
CA LYS A 218 14.11 4.10 11.03
C LYS A 218 14.06 5.12 9.90
N LYS A 219 14.67 6.27 10.12
CA LYS A 219 15.05 7.15 9.02
C LYS A 219 16.43 6.71 8.56
N THR A 220 16.51 6.20 7.35
CA THR A 220 17.76 5.75 6.78
C THR A 220 18.54 6.94 6.19
N GLU A 221 19.83 6.74 5.92
CA GLU A 221 20.66 7.69 5.18
C GLU A 221 20.38 7.69 3.67
N PHE A 222 19.50 6.78 3.22
CA PHE A 222 19.15 6.55 1.82
C PHE A 222 17.76 7.13 1.52
N ASN A 223 17.44 7.23 0.23
CA ASN A 223 16.12 7.65 -0.25
C ASN A 223 15.54 6.64 -1.26
N SER A 224 14.35 6.93 -1.77
CA SER A 224 13.70 6.13 -2.81
C SER A 224 13.47 4.67 -2.43
N GLY A 225 12.82 4.42 -1.31
CA GLY A 225 12.50 3.08 -0.79
C GLY A 225 11.43 2.35 -1.60
N TRP A 226 11.71 1.97 -2.86
CA TRP A 226 10.74 1.30 -3.74
C TRP A 226 10.56 -0.19 -3.48
N MET A 227 11.25 -0.74 -2.53
CA MET A 227 11.13 -2.13 -2.13
C MET A 227 11.05 -2.23 -0.62
N VAL A 228 10.06 -2.92 -0.10
CA VAL A 228 10.11 -3.52 1.23
C VAL A 228 9.55 -4.93 1.14
N ARG A 229 10.17 -5.88 1.84
CA ARG A 229 9.73 -7.27 1.96
C ARG A 229 9.89 -7.74 3.39
N CYS A 230 8.85 -8.40 3.89
CA CYS A 230 8.86 -9.04 5.21
C CYS A 230 9.23 -10.52 5.10
N SER A 231 10.03 -11.01 6.00
CA SER A 231 10.23 -12.44 6.20
C SER A 231 10.45 -12.74 7.68
N GLU A 232 10.54 -14.02 8.03
CA GLU A 232 10.86 -14.47 9.37
C GLU A 232 12.23 -13.96 9.84
N GLU A 233 13.16 -13.83 8.92
CA GLU A 233 14.53 -13.39 9.21
C GLU A 233 14.60 -11.88 9.44
N GLY A 234 13.74 -11.09 8.78
CA GLY A 234 13.75 -9.65 8.90
C GLY A 234 13.02 -8.90 7.79
N VAL A 235 13.18 -7.59 7.81
CA VAL A 235 12.64 -6.65 6.80
C VAL A 235 13.73 -6.27 5.82
N PHE A 236 13.54 -6.55 4.54
CA PHE A 236 14.43 -6.17 3.45
C PHE A 236 13.94 -4.88 2.83
N HIS A 237 14.80 -3.86 2.82
CA HIS A 237 14.53 -2.54 2.28
C HIS A 237 15.47 -2.22 1.13
N GLY A 238 14.90 -2.07 -0.07
CA GLY A 238 15.62 -1.65 -1.26
C GLY A 238 15.47 -0.15 -1.49
N HIS A 239 16.59 0.54 -1.70
CA HIS A 239 16.68 2.00 -1.77
C HIS A 239 17.73 2.48 -2.78
N SER A 240 18.04 3.77 -2.76
CA SER A 240 18.96 4.41 -3.73
C SER A 240 20.40 3.85 -3.75
N SER A 241 20.82 3.11 -2.73
CA SER A 241 22.21 2.61 -2.61
C SER A 241 22.30 1.08 -2.56
N GLY A 242 21.19 0.35 -2.55
CA GLY A 242 21.18 -1.10 -2.49
C GLY A 242 20.10 -1.70 -1.62
N VAL A 243 20.38 -2.82 -0.99
CA VAL A 243 19.46 -3.54 -0.10
C VAL A 243 20.01 -3.56 1.31
N THR A 244 19.15 -3.22 2.27
CA THR A 244 19.45 -3.31 3.71
C THR A 244 18.44 -4.24 4.37
N MET A 245 18.91 -5.12 5.24
CA MET A 245 18.07 -5.94 6.10
C MET A 245 18.06 -5.38 7.53
N TYR A 246 16.86 -5.34 8.10
CA TYR A 246 16.62 -4.93 9.48
C TYR A 246 15.99 -6.08 10.28
N ASN A 247 16.38 -6.23 11.55
CA ASN A 247 15.78 -7.19 12.46
C ASN A 247 14.32 -6.84 12.75
N ASN A 248 13.44 -7.84 12.80
CA ASN A 248 12.01 -7.65 13.07
C ASN A 248 11.75 -7.04 14.45
N VAL A 249 12.57 -7.36 15.46
CA VAL A 249 12.31 -7.00 16.86
C VAL A 249 12.55 -5.51 17.15
N ASP A 250 13.67 -4.96 16.66
CA ASP A 250 14.12 -3.61 17.05
C ASP A 250 14.55 -2.73 15.88
N GLY A 251 14.47 -3.26 14.66
CA GLY A 251 14.90 -2.55 13.46
C GLY A 251 16.41 -2.28 13.40
N THR A 252 17.23 -3.01 14.16
CA THR A 252 18.69 -2.90 14.01
C THR A 252 19.12 -3.44 12.66
N ARG A 253 20.07 -2.73 12.01
CA ARG A 253 20.60 -3.13 10.72
C ARG A 253 21.43 -4.41 10.88
N ALA A 254 21.00 -5.50 10.24
CA ALA A 254 21.73 -6.77 10.22
C ALA A 254 22.83 -6.75 9.15
N TRP A 255 22.51 -6.29 7.95
CA TRP A 255 23.47 -6.14 6.86
C TRP A 255 23.03 -5.08 5.85
N HIS A 256 23.97 -4.64 5.01
CA HIS A 256 23.73 -3.77 3.86
C HIS A 256 24.58 -4.23 2.70
N GLN A 257 23.98 -4.35 1.51
CA GLN A 257 24.65 -4.72 0.28
C GLN A 257 24.42 -3.63 -0.78
N HIS A 258 25.51 -3.13 -1.32
CA HIS A 258 25.50 -2.09 -2.35
C HIS A 258 25.10 -2.63 -3.72
N THR A 259 24.31 -1.82 -4.45
CA THR A 259 24.07 -1.97 -5.88
C THR A 259 24.58 -0.73 -6.62
N ARG A 260 24.93 -0.84 -7.90
CA ARG A 260 25.39 0.33 -8.67
C ARG A 260 24.21 1.28 -9.00
N GLY A 261 23.03 0.72 -9.26
CA GLY A 261 21.82 1.48 -9.51
C GLY A 261 20.88 1.48 -8.29
N SER A 262 19.96 2.43 -8.24
CA SER A 262 18.89 2.43 -7.24
C SER A 262 18.02 1.21 -7.41
N VAL A 263 17.59 0.60 -6.29
CA VAL A 263 16.62 -0.50 -6.29
C VAL A 263 15.24 0.09 -6.62
N LEU A 264 14.60 -0.45 -7.64
CA LEU A 264 13.30 -0.01 -8.13
C LEU A 264 12.17 -0.99 -7.82
N PHE A 265 12.52 -2.24 -7.54
CA PHE A 265 11.60 -3.30 -7.17
C PHE A 265 12.37 -4.45 -6.51
N GLY A 266 11.70 -5.29 -5.76
CA GLY A 266 12.32 -6.49 -5.20
C GLY A 266 11.36 -7.64 -4.98
N TRP A 267 11.91 -8.81 -4.94
CA TRP A 267 11.26 -10.08 -4.67
C TRP A 267 12.03 -10.89 -3.63
N GLN A 268 11.42 -11.87 -3.03
CA GLN A 268 12.08 -12.80 -2.12
C GLN A 268 11.56 -14.22 -2.28
N GLU A 269 12.45 -15.16 -2.03
CA GLU A 269 12.21 -16.59 -1.89
C GLU A 269 12.65 -17.06 -0.50
N ALA A 270 12.50 -18.34 -0.21
CA ALA A 270 12.86 -18.90 1.10
C ALA A 270 14.30 -18.57 1.52
N GLY A 271 15.27 -18.65 0.61
CA GLY A 271 16.69 -18.42 0.89
C GLY A 271 17.29 -17.16 0.30
N MET A 272 16.58 -16.47 -0.59
CA MET A 272 17.14 -15.44 -1.45
C MET A 272 16.30 -14.17 -1.49
N VAL A 273 16.98 -13.04 -1.74
CA VAL A 273 16.38 -11.73 -2.02
C VAL A 273 16.88 -11.25 -3.38
N TYR A 274 15.99 -10.72 -4.20
CA TYR A 274 16.26 -10.21 -5.53
C TYR A 274 15.91 -8.73 -5.61
N ALA A 275 16.79 -7.93 -6.22
CA ALA A 275 16.63 -6.48 -6.35
C ALA A 275 16.80 -6.04 -7.80
N GLY A 276 15.71 -5.63 -8.44
CA GLY A 276 15.71 -5.01 -9.76
C GLY A 276 16.15 -3.55 -9.68
N THR A 277 17.08 -3.14 -10.52
CA THR A 277 17.77 -1.87 -10.36
C THR A 277 17.78 -1.00 -11.62
N SER A 278 18.04 0.29 -11.42
CA SER A 278 18.15 1.30 -12.50
C SER A 278 19.37 1.12 -13.38
N ASP A 279 20.40 0.34 -12.97
CA ASP A 279 21.56 0.01 -13.78
C ASP A 279 21.41 -1.27 -14.63
N CYS A 280 20.17 -1.61 -14.97
CA CYS A 280 19.80 -2.69 -15.89
C CYS A 280 20.15 -4.09 -15.35
N LYS A 281 20.02 -4.31 -14.04
CA LYS A 281 20.36 -5.59 -13.43
C LYS A 281 19.35 -6.02 -12.41
N ILE A 282 19.27 -7.34 -12.18
CA ILE A 282 18.77 -7.90 -10.93
C ILE A 282 19.99 -8.40 -10.15
N TYR A 283 20.15 -7.89 -8.95
CA TYR A 283 21.10 -8.42 -7.96
C TYR A 283 20.36 -9.43 -7.08
N SER A 284 21.03 -10.54 -6.77
CA SER A 284 20.52 -11.48 -5.78
C SER A 284 21.47 -11.62 -4.59
N PHE A 285 20.88 -11.82 -3.42
CA PHE A 285 21.58 -11.97 -2.16
C PHE A 285 20.94 -13.11 -1.38
N THR A 286 21.74 -13.84 -0.62
CA THR A 286 21.16 -14.73 0.41
C THR A 286 20.44 -13.90 1.48
N LYS A 287 19.54 -14.49 2.24
CA LYS A 287 18.91 -13.84 3.39
C LYS A 287 19.93 -13.37 4.45
N THR A 288 21.11 -13.96 4.48
CA THR A 288 22.25 -13.55 5.34
C THR A 288 23.11 -12.45 4.73
N GLY A 289 22.76 -11.94 3.54
CA GLY A 289 23.42 -10.81 2.91
C GLY A 289 24.62 -11.17 2.03
N GLN A 290 24.86 -12.44 1.70
CA GLN A 290 25.94 -12.80 0.78
C GLN A 290 25.51 -12.53 -0.67
N PRO A 291 26.29 -11.79 -1.46
CA PRO A 291 26.04 -11.64 -2.89
C PRO A 291 26.03 -12.99 -3.63
N SER A 292 25.15 -13.11 -4.60
CA SER A 292 24.98 -14.28 -5.44
C SER A 292 24.97 -13.89 -6.92
N THR A 293 24.11 -14.47 -7.73
CA THR A 293 24.03 -14.26 -9.17
C THR A 293 23.56 -12.84 -9.53
N ILE A 294 24.13 -12.27 -10.60
CA ILE A 294 23.67 -11.02 -11.21
C ILE A 294 23.08 -11.32 -12.58
N TYR A 295 21.85 -10.87 -12.81
CA TYR A 295 21.11 -11.05 -14.06
C TYR A 295 21.15 -9.75 -14.86
N ASN A 296 21.75 -9.80 -16.08
CA ASN A 296 21.98 -8.61 -16.89
C ASN A 296 20.84 -8.41 -17.90
N CYS A 297 20.19 -7.27 -17.82
CA CYS A 297 19.15 -6.81 -18.73
C CYS A 297 19.68 -5.68 -19.63
N ASP A 298 18.86 -5.26 -20.60
CA ASP A 298 19.26 -4.21 -21.54
C ASP A 298 18.79 -2.81 -21.09
N SER A 299 17.89 -2.76 -20.08
CA SER A 299 17.30 -1.52 -19.60
C SER A 299 16.93 -1.59 -18.10
N ALA A 300 16.57 -0.46 -17.50
CA ALA A 300 16.22 -0.36 -16.07
C ALA A 300 15.06 -1.30 -15.70
N ILE A 301 15.18 -2.01 -14.57
CA ILE A 301 14.27 -3.06 -14.14
C ILE A 301 13.28 -2.52 -13.12
N PHE A 302 12.00 -2.59 -13.44
CA PHE A 302 10.89 -2.12 -12.60
C PHE A 302 10.08 -3.23 -11.96
N SER A 303 10.29 -4.48 -12.38
CA SER A 303 9.63 -5.64 -11.77
C SER A 303 10.50 -6.88 -11.90
N CYS A 304 10.39 -7.80 -10.95
CA CYS A 304 11.02 -9.12 -11.01
C CYS A 304 10.18 -10.12 -10.22
N ALA A 305 10.26 -11.38 -10.63
CA ALA A 305 9.70 -12.52 -9.92
C ALA A 305 10.58 -13.75 -10.18
N THR A 306 10.42 -14.77 -9.36
CA THR A 306 11.17 -16.02 -9.51
C THR A 306 10.23 -17.21 -9.53
N ALA A 307 10.63 -18.27 -10.19
CA ALA A 307 9.95 -19.55 -10.22
C ALA A 307 10.75 -20.59 -9.46
N GLU A 308 10.08 -21.45 -8.73
CA GLU A 308 10.63 -22.68 -8.13
C GLU A 308 11.97 -22.45 -7.41
N ASN A 309 11.99 -21.53 -6.43
CA ASN A 309 13.19 -21.16 -5.66
C ASN A 309 14.35 -20.65 -6.53
N GLY A 310 14.06 -19.90 -7.58
CA GLY A 310 15.06 -19.27 -8.44
C GLY A 310 15.54 -20.13 -9.61
N LYS A 311 14.90 -21.24 -9.93
CA LYS A 311 15.15 -22.01 -11.17
C LYS A 311 15.06 -21.12 -12.39
N TYR A 312 14.04 -20.26 -12.43
CA TYR A 312 13.93 -19.17 -13.40
C TYR A 312 13.79 -17.84 -12.67
N VAL A 313 14.37 -16.81 -13.26
CA VAL A 313 14.25 -15.42 -12.80
C VAL A 313 13.70 -14.57 -13.94
N PHE A 314 12.62 -13.86 -13.67
CA PHE A 314 11.95 -12.98 -14.64
C PHE A 314 12.19 -11.53 -14.27
N ALA A 315 12.33 -10.67 -15.29
CA ALA A 315 12.49 -9.24 -15.14
C ALA A 315 11.58 -8.48 -16.12
N GLY A 316 11.02 -7.37 -15.69
CA GLY A 316 10.30 -6.42 -16.56
C GLY A 316 11.05 -5.09 -16.62
N ASP A 317 11.30 -4.59 -17.83
CA ASP A 317 12.01 -3.34 -18.06
C ASP A 317 11.08 -2.17 -18.42
N ASN A 318 11.65 -0.96 -18.51
CA ASN A 318 10.96 0.26 -18.92
C ASN A 318 10.75 0.37 -20.45
N HIS A 319 11.10 -0.65 -21.23
CA HIS A 319 10.88 -0.73 -22.68
C HIS A 319 9.84 -1.80 -23.05
N SER A 320 8.92 -2.11 -22.14
CA SER A 320 7.85 -3.10 -22.34
C SER A 320 8.36 -4.49 -22.71
N SER A 321 9.53 -4.87 -22.16
CA SER A 321 10.10 -6.19 -22.35
C SER A 321 10.10 -7.00 -21.08
N ILE A 322 9.97 -8.32 -21.23
CA ILE A 322 10.14 -9.33 -20.20
C ILE A 322 11.34 -10.19 -20.55
N TYR A 323 12.13 -10.49 -19.55
CA TYR A 323 13.29 -11.37 -19.63
C TYR A 323 13.05 -12.64 -18.83
N CYS A 324 13.61 -13.73 -19.29
CA CYS A 324 13.74 -14.97 -18.53
C CYS A 324 15.22 -15.37 -18.46
N PHE A 325 15.65 -15.73 -17.27
CA PHE A 325 16.99 -16.23 -16.98
C PHE A 325 16.90 -17.58 -16.27
N ASN A 326 17.92 -18.41 -16.45
CA ASN A 326 18.12 -19.57 -15.58
C ASN A 326 18.80 -19.13 -14.25
N GLN A 327 18.95 -20.04 -13.30
CA GLN A 327 19.55 -19.79 -11.99
C GLN A 327 20.99 -19.27 -12.05
N ASP A 328 21.74 -19.60 -13.13
CA ASP A 328 23.14 -19.22 -13.32
C ASP A 328 23.30 -17.80 -13.90
N GLY A 329 22.16 -17.10 -14.17
CA GLY A 329 22.15 -15.75 -14.75
C GLY A 329 22.23 -15.72 -16.27
N GLN A 330 22.17 -16.88 -16.95
CA GLN A 330 22.12 -16.93 -18.40
C GLN A 330 20.73 -16.51 -18.87
N ARG A 331 20.66 -15.50 -19.74
CA ARG A 331 19.42 -15.07 -20.38
C ARG A 331 18.94 -16.12 -21.40
N LEU A 332 17.78 -16.68 -21.15
CA LEU A 332 17.12 -17.64 -22.04
C LEU A 332 16.40 -16.92 -23.19
N TRP A 333 15.68 -15.84 -22.87
CA TRP A 333 15.03 -14.99 -23.87
C TRP A 333 14.74 -13.57 -23.35
N LYS A 334 14.49 -12.67 -24.29
CA LYS A 334 13.87 -11.34 -24.10
C LYS A 334 12.73 -11.20 -25.06
N LEU A 335 11.51 -10.93 -24.54
CA LEU A 335 10.27 -10.85 -25.30
C LEU A 335 9.51 -9.59 -24.94
N GLY A 336 8.67 -9.09 -25.85
CA GLY A 336 7.79 -7.97 -25.59
C GLY A 336 6.59 -8.38 -24.73
N THR A 337 6.13 -7.51 -23.84
CA THR A 337 4.89 -7.74 -23.05
C THR A 337 3.64 -7.75 -23.93
N GLY A 338 3.71 -7.14 -25.11
CA GLY A 338 2.54 -6.88 -25.98
C GLY A 338 1.53 -5.91 -25.36
N CYS A 339 1.91 -5.21 -24.31
CA CYS A 339 1.24 -4.11 -23.60
C CYS A 339 2.33 -3.19 -23.02
N GLY A 340 2.01 -2.31 -22.07
CA GLY A 340 2.97 -1.40 -21.47
C GLY A 340 4.06 -2.09 -20.66
N SER A 341 4.97 -1.31 -20.10
CA SER A 341 6.04 -1.80 -19.22
C SER A 341 5.48 -2.38 -17.94
N ALA A 342 6.05 -3.49 -17.46
CA ALA A 342 5.60 -4.16 -16.25
C ALA A 342 6.05 -3.39 -15.00
N TYR A 343 5.11 -2.81 -14.27
CA TYR A 343 5.36 -2.14 -12.98
C TYR A 343 5.58 -3.12 -11.84
N SER A 344 4.87 -4.21 -11.87
CA SER A 344 4.95 -5.28 -10.88
C SER A 344 4.68 -6.62 -11.54
N MET A 345 5.20 -7.68 -10.94
CA MET A 345 4.96 -9.04 -11.40
C MET A 345 4.96 -10.03 -10.23
N GLN A 346 4.28 -11.15 -10.46
CA GLN A 346 4.25 -12.28 -9.55
C GLN A 346 4.23 -13.59 -10.34
N TYR A 347 4.93 -14.60 -9.84
CA TYR A 347 4.88 -15.96 -10.38
C TYR A 347 3.93 -16.83 -9.55
N LEU A 348 3.15 -17.65 -10.21
CA LEU A 348 2.37 -18.72 -9.61
C LEU A 348 2.10 -19.84 -10.65
N ASN A 349 2.38 -21.09 -10.28
CA ASN A 349 1.98 -22.29 -11.05
C ASN A 349 2.31 -22.18 -12.55
N GLU A 350 3.59 -22.08 -12.90
CA GLU A 350 4.09 -21.99 -14.28
C GLU A 350 3.57 -20.76 -15.07
N ARG A 351 3.11 -19.72 -14.36
CA ARG A 351 2.63 -18.48 -14.96
C ARG A 351 3.27 -17.25 -14.29
N VAL A 352 3.59 -16.28 -15.10
CA VAL A 352 3.97 -14.94 -14.65
C VAL A 352 2.82 -13.98 -14.94
N TYR A 353 2.38 -13.29 -13.92
CA TYR A 353 1.36 -12.25 -14.00
C TYR A 353 2.04 -10.90 -13.90
N ILE A 354 1.74 -10.00 -14.84
CA ILE A 354 2.30 -8.65 -14.87
C ILE A 354 1.19 -7.61 -14.87
N VAL A 355 1.40 -6.52 -14.17
CA VAL A 355 0.58 -5.30 -14.29
C VAL A 355 1.40 -4.21 -14.94
N THR A 356 0.77 -3.42 -15.81
CA THR A 356 1.50 -2.60 -16.77
C THR A 356 1.11 -1.13 -16.76
N THR A 357 1.99 -0.31 -17.31
CA THR A 357 1.84 1.16 -17.42
C THR A 357 0.61 1.60 -18.19
N ASP A 358 0.12 0.78 -19.13
CA ASP A 358 -1.09 0.99 -19.92
C ASP A 358 -2.35 0.34 -19.31
N GLY A 359 -2.22 -0.20 -18.07
CA GLY A 359 -3.35 -0.67 -17.28
C GLY A 359 -3.77 -2.11 -17.51
N HIS A 360 -2.93 -2.94 -18.09
CA HIS A 360 -3.23 -4.36 -18.25
C HIS A 360 -2.73 -5.19 -17.06
N LEU A 361 -3.53 -6.20 -16.68
CA LEU A 361 -3.07 -7.41 -16.04
C LEU A 361 -2.93 -8.48 -17.13
N SER A 362 -1.74 -9.03 -17.30
CA SER A 362 -1.46 -10.04 -18.31
C SER A 362 -0.92 -11.31 -17.67
N CYS A 363 -1.41 -12.46 -18.13
CA CYS A 363 -0.95 -13.78 -17.74
C CYS A 363 -0.06 -14.36 -18.83
N ILE A 364 1.17 -14.71 -18.51
CA ILE A 364 2.20 -15.22 -19.42
C ILE A 364 2.49 -16.66 -19.02
N ASP A 365 2.44 -17.59 -19.98
CA ASP A 365 2.85 -18.98 -19.79
C ASP A 365 4.38 -19.06 -19.68
N VAL A 366 4.86 -19.60 -18.58
CA VAL A 366 6.29 -19.81 -18.29
C VAL A 366 6.58 -21.24 -17.86
N SER A 367 5.73 -22.18 -18.29
CA SER A 367 6.06 -23.60 -18.21
C SER A 367 7.37 -23.92 -18.95
N ASP A 368 8.05 -24.98 -18.57
CA ASP A 368 9.27 -25.41 -19.26
C ASP A 368 9.06 -25.53 -20.79
N ALA A 369 7.89 -26.04 -21.21
CA ALA A 369 7.53 -26.15 -22.63
C ALA A 369 7.37 -24.77 -23.28
N ALA A 370 6.70 -23.82 -22.61
CA ALA A 370 6.52 -22.45 -23.12
C ALA A 370 7.85 -21.70 -23.21
N ILE A 371 8.74 -21.87 -22.22
CA ILE A 371 10.09 -21.27 -22.23
C ILE A 371 10.89 -21.79 -23.44
N GLN A 372 10.88 -23.10 -23.68
CA GLN A 372 11.56 -23.72 -24.83
C GLN A 372 10.95 -23.27 -26.17
N ALA A 373 9.61 -23.21 -26.27
CA ALA A 373 8.93 -22.73 -27.46
C ALA A 373 9.25 -21.26 -27.76
N ALA A 374 9.30 -20.43 -26.72
CA ALA A 374 9.70 -19.04 -26.84
C ALA A 374 11.14 -18.87 -27.32
N GLN A 375 12.07 -19.70 -26.85
CA GLN A 375 13.44 -19.75 -27.35
C GLN A 375 13.49 -20.16 -28.84
N ALA A 376 12.61 -21.06 -29.28
CA ALA A 376 12.50 -21.49 -30.67
C ALA A 376 11.72 -20.50 -31.56
N GLY A 377 11.15 -19.42 -30.99
CA GLY A 377 10.39 -18.40 -31.72
C GLY A 377 8.94 -18.78 -32.04
N THR A 378 8.37 -19.79 -31.36
CA THR A 378 6.98 -20.23 -31.54
C THR A 378 6.11 -19.67 -30.43
N LEU A 379 5.14 -18.77 -30.76
CA LEU A 379 4.34 -18.05 -29.74
C LEU A 379 2.82 -18.16 -30.00
N PRO A 380 1.98 -18.39 -28.97
CA PRO A 380 0.52 -18.42 -29.11
C PRO A 380 -0.09 -17.01 -29.22
N GLN A 381 -1.35 -16.93 -29.70
CA GLN A 381 -2.11 -15.68 -29.69
C GLN A 381 -2.80 -15.45 -28.33
N ALA A 382 -2.72 -14.24 -27.81
CA ALA A 382 -3.32 -13.85 -26.53
C ALA A 382 -4.85 -13.63 -26.64
N LEU A 383 -5.59 -14.09 -25.63
CA LEU A 383 -7.00 -13.74 -25.44
C LEU A 383 -7.12 -12.35 -24.81
N GLN A 384 -7.98 -11.47 -25.37
CA GLN A 384 -8.27 -10.14 -24.82
C GLN A 384 -9.52 -10.19 -23.94
N VAL A 385 -9.39 -9.77 -22.68
CA VAL A 385 -10.50 -9.67 -21.72
C VAL A 385 -10.77 -8.20 -21.42
N LYS A 386 -12.02 -7.76 -21.55
CA LYS A 386 -12.43 -6.37 -21.23
C LYS A 386 -12.96 -6.28 -19.80
N ALA A 387 -12.63 -5.19 -19.11
CA ALA A 387 -13.22 -4.88 -17.81
C ALA A 387 -14.73 -4.62 -17.96
N PRO A 388 -15.57 -5.11 -17.05
CA PRO A 388 -16.94 -4.67 -16.93
C PRO A 388 -16.99 -3.19 -16.50
N PRO A 389 -18.14 -2.50 -16.65
CA PRO A 389 -18.31 -1.16 -16.08
C PRO A 389 -17.98 -1.15 -14.60
N VAL A 390 -17.23 -0.12 -14.15
CA VAL A 390 -16.91 0.02 -12.73
C VAL A 390 -18.17 0.34 -11.94
N VAL A 391 -18.48 -0.49 -10.96
CA VAL A 391 -19.57 -0.24 -10.02
C VAL A 391 -19.00 0.59 -8.87
N ALA A 392 -19.62 1.75 -8.59
CA ALA A 392 -19.21 2.56 -7.45
C ALA A 392 -19.40 1.76 -6.15
N THR A 393 -18.30 1.49 -5.47
CA THR A 393 -18.35 0.92 -4.12
C THR A 393 -18.70 2.06 -3.13
N PRO A 394 -19.54 1.83 -2.12
CA PRO A 394 -19.81 2.83 -1.09
C PRO A 394 -18.51 3.31 -0.47
N ALA A 395 -18.46 4.60 -0.11
CA ALA A 395 -17.27 5.19 0.51
C ALA A 395 -16.84 4.35 1.74
N PRO A 396 -15.54 4.00 1.87
CA PRO A 396 -15.06 3.08 2.91
C PRO A 396 -15.16 3.63 4.34
N THR A 397 -15.68 4.83 4.53
CA THR A 397 -15.80 5.53 5.81
C THR A 397 -17.13 5.33 6.52
N THR A 398 -18.14 4.73 5.89
CA THR A 398 -19.46 4.57 6.49
C THR A 398 -19.56 3.23 7.20
N LEU A 399 -19.46 3.27 8.52
CA LEU A 399 -19.69 2.08 9.34
C LEU A 399 -21.22 1.85 9.42
N GLU A 400 -21.67 0.69 8.94
CA GLU A 400 -23.06 0.29 9.08
C GLU A 400 -23.42 0.13 10.56
N THR A 401 -24.61 0.62 10.94
CA THR A 401 -25.17 0.44 12.28
C THR A 401 -26.30 -0.57 12.24
N THR A 402 -26.37 -1.45 13.24
CA THR A 402 -27.41 -2.48 13.34
C THR A 402 -27.90 -2.59 14.78
N ALA A 403 -29.21 -2.84 14.97
CA ALA A 403 -29.80 -3.07 16.28
C ALA A 403 -29.62 -4.53 16.75
N ASN A 404 -29.32 -5.46 15.83
CA ASN A 404 -29.21 -6.89 16.13
C ASN A 404 -27.83 -7.44 15.74
N ALA A 405 -27.25 -8.28 16.60
CA ALA A 405 -25.95 -8.91 16.37
C ALA A 405 -25.94 -9.92 15.19
N GLY A 406 -27.11 -10.45 14.81
CA GLY A 406 -27.17 -11.50 13.80
C GLY A 406 -26.38 -12.75 14.21
N THR A 407 -25.68 -13.37 13.24
CA THR A 407 -24.83 -14.56 13.46
C THR A 407 -23.36 -14.22 13.69
N GLY A 408 -22.98 -12.94 13.79
CA GLY A 408 -21.59 -12.50 13.91
C GLY A 408 -21.02 -12.58 15.35
N VAL A 409 -19.73 -12.28 15.46
CA VAL A 409 -19.01 -12.22 16.74
C VAL A 409 -19.09 -10.82 17.32
N ILE A 410 -19.48 -10.69 18.59
CA ILE A 410 -19.60 -9.40 19.29
C ILE A 410 -18.26 -9.06 19.94
N LEU A 411 -17.80 -7.85 19.66
CA LEU A 411 -16.63 -7.22 20.26
C LEU A 411 -17.08 -6.00 21.08
N ALA A 412 -16.43 -5.74 22.21
CA ALA A 412 -16.65 -4.55 23.02
C ALA A 412 -15.36 -3.71 23.07
N CYS A 413 -15.52 -2.40 22.87
CA CYS A 413 -14.44 -1.43 23.02
C CYS A 413 -14.34 -0.95 24.47
N PHE A 414 -13.12 -0.96 25.01
CA PHE A 414 -12.86 -0.50 26.39
C PHE A 414 -11.55 0.29 26.43
N ARG A 415 -11.40 1.06 27.50
CA ARG A 415 -10.17 1.82 27.74
C ARG A 415 -9.17 0.99 28.55
N ASP A 416 -7.95 0.94 28.04
CA ASP A 416 -6.79 0.34 28.72
C ASP A 416 -5.67 1.41 28.75
N GLY A 417 -5.50 2.05 29.89
CA GLY A 417 -4.63 3.20 30.02
C GLY A 417 -5.03 4.37 29.11
N SER A 418 -4.14 4.78 28.23
CA SER A 418 -4.40 5.86 27.25
C SER A 418 -5.04 5.35 25.95
N ARG A 419 -5.22 4.03 25.76
CA ARG A 419 -5.62 3.42 24.50
C ARG A 419 -7.02 2.81 24.56
N LEU A 420 -7.68 2.78 23.40
CA LEU A 420 -8.90 2.02 23.19
C LEU A 420 -8.55 0.64 22.64
N ARG A 421 -8.99 -0.41 23.34
CA ARG A 421 -8.76 -1.80 22.95
C ARG A 421 -10.08 -2.54 22.76
N MET A 422 -10.01 -3.66 22.06
CA MET A 422 -11.16 -4.52 21.79
C MET A 422 -11.01 -5.85 22.53
N ARG A 423 -12.15 -6.35 23.05
CA ARG A 423 -12.25 -7.72 23.60
C ARG A 423 -13.44 -8.44 23.00
N VAL A 424 -13.36 -9.74 22.94
CA VAL A 424 -14.47 -10.59 22.52
C VAL A 424 -15.50 -10.71 23.65
N VAL A 425 -16.78 -10.55 23.31
CA VAL A 425 -17.89 -10.72 24.27
C VAL A 425 -18.68 -11.99 23.97
N THR A 426 -18.68 -12.45 22.73
CA THR A 426 -19.34 -13.71 22.35
C THR A 426 -18.71 -14.89 23.08
N PRO A 427 -19.51 -15.78 23.73
CA PRO A 427 -19.00 -16.97 24.39
C PRO A 427 -18.25 -17.91 23.42
N GLY A 428 -17.29 -18.65 23.96
CA GLY A 428 -16.50 -19.62 23.19
C GLY A 428 -15.16 -19.10 22.68
N TYR A 429 -14.84 -17.84 22.94
CA TYR A 429 -13.55 -17.23 22.63
C TYR A 429 -12.82 -16.80 23.90
N ASP A 430 -11.50 -16.67 23.82
CA ASP A 430 -10.72 -16.12 24.94
C ASP A 430 -10.91 -14.59 25.01
N ALA A 431 -11.58 -14.14 26.07
CA ALA A 431 -11.87 -12.70 26.30
C ALA A 431 -10.62 -11.88 26.65
N HIS A 432 -9.50 -12.52 27.03
CA HIS A 432 -8.24 -11.84 27.36
C HIS A 432 -7.33 -11.67 26.15
N GLN A 433 -7.59 -12.43 25.08
CA GLN A 433 -6.82 -12.33 23.85
C GLN A 433 -7.10 -11.00 23.14
N ARG A 434 -6.05 -10.32 22.69
CA ARG A 434 -6.17 -9.08 21.92
C ARG A 434 -6.88 -9.31 20.59
N VAL A 435 -7.54 -8.28 20.07
CA VAL A 435 -8.24 -8.33 18.79
C VAL A 435 -7.72 -7.24 17.89
N GLN A 436 -7.20 -7.58 16.72
CA GLN A 436 -6.92 -6.61 15.66
C GLN A 436 -8.24 -5.99 15.17
N PHE A 437 -8.32 -4.68 15.28
CA PHE A 437 -9.52 -3.92 14.92
C PHE A 437 -9.11 -2.50 14.51
N PRO A 438 -9.73 -1.89 13.47
CA PRO A 438 -9.36 -0.57 12.99
C PRO A 438 -9.48 0.50 14.10
N GLN A 439 -8.42 1.29 14.31
CA GLN A 439 -8.39 2.29 15.38
C GLN A 439 -9.37 3.45 15.16
N ASN A 440 -9.52 3.87 13.90
CA ASN A 440 -10.31 5.02 13.49
C ASN A 440 -11.82 4.90 13.79
N ILE A 441 -12.31 3.68 14.02
CA ILE A 441 -13.73 3.41 14.34
C ILE A 441 -13.95 2.97 15.79
N ARG A 442 -12.90 2.90 16.62
CA ARG A 442 -13.02 2.54 18.04
C ARG A 442 -13.69 3.68 18.82
N VAL A 443 -14.78 3.38 19.46
CA VAL A 443 -15.50 4.30 20.38
C VAL A 443 -15.62 3.61 21.73
N GLU A 444 -15.19 4.27 22.80
CA GLU A 444 -15.24 3.74 24.16
C GLU A 444 -16.68 3.32 24.52
N HIS A 445 -16.81 2.14 25.15
CA HIS A 445 -18.07 1.48 25.51
C HIS A 445 -18.94 0.99 24.34
N ALA A 446 -18.59 1.28 23.08
CA ALA A 446 -19.34 0.78 21.93
C ALA A 446 -19.13 -0.73 21.75
N ARG A 447 -20.18 -1.37 21.18
CA ARG A 447 -20.13 -2.76 20.76
C ARG A 447 -20.18 -2.86 19.24
N TYR A 448 -19.54 -3.87 18.70
CA TYR A 448 -19.45 -4.12 17.27
C TYR A 448 -19.75 -5.58 16.99
N VAL A 449 -20.39 -5.84 15.86
CA VAL A 449 -20.52 -7.16 15.29
C VAL A 449 -19.55 -7.28 14.13
N VAL A 450 -18.73 -8.33 14.13
CA VAL A 450 -17.88 -8.73 13.02
C VAL A 450 -18.37 -10.06 12.45
N ASP A 451 -18.23 -10.26 11.15
CA ASP A 451 -18.71 -11.50 10.53
C ASP A 451 -17.99 -12.72 11.12
N GLU A 452 -16.67 -12.61 11.32
CA GLU A 452 -15.82 -13.68 11.88
C GLU A 452 -14.58 -13.11 12.57
N ILE A 453 -14.03 -13.82 13.55
CA ILE A 453 -12.68 -13.63 14.04
C ILE A 453 -11.89 -14.93 13.94
N ARG A 454 -10.61 -14.83 13.61
CA ARG A 454 -9.68 -15.96 13.51
C ARG A 454 -8.44 -15.69 14.33
N PRO A 455 -7.86 -16.72 14.96
CA PRO A 455 -6.55 -16.57 15.59
C PRO A 455 -5.52 -16.21 14.50
N ALA A 456 -4.60 -15.33 14.81
CA ALA A 456 -3.47 -15.07 13.95
C ALA A 456 -2.56 -16.30 13.86
N ALA A 457 -1.90 -16.51 12.73
CA ALA A 457 -0.93 -17.61 12.55
C ALA A 457 0.23 -17.51 13.53
N ARG A 458 0.56 -16.30 13.98
CA ARG A 458 1.53 -16.00 15.05
C ARG A 458 1.00 -14.90 15.95
N GLY A 459 1.40 -14.95 17.23
CA GLY A 459 0.99 -14.03 18.26
C GLY A 459 -0.35 -14.39 18.92
N ASP A 460 -0.53 -13.93 20.15
CA ASP A 460 -1.73 -14.19 20.94
C ASP A 460 -2.79 -13.13 20.66
N PHE A 461 -3.33 -13.10 19.43
CA PHE A 461 -4.40 -12.19 19.07
C PHE A 461 -5.35 -12.78 18.05
N TYR A 462 -6.57 -12.24 18.03
CA TYR A 462 -7.56 -12.51 16.99
C TYR A 462 -7.51 -11.43 15.91
N ARG A 463 -7.77 -11.84 14.68
CA ARG A 463 -7.95 -10.93 13.55
C ARG A 463 -9.41 -10.94 13.10
N THR A 464 -9.96 -9.76 12.82
CA THR A 464 -11.30 -9.64 12.27
C THR A 464 -11.31 -9.97 10.78
N TYR A 465 -12.37 -10.66 10.34
CA TYR A 465 -12.58 -11.00 8.93
C TYR A 465 -14.01 -10.65 8.51
N GLY A 466 -14.17 -10.14 7.29
CA GLY A 466 -15.46 -9.75 6.76
C GLY A 466 -15.92 -8.35 7.21
N ASN A 467 -17.23 -8.14 7.31
CA ASN A 467 -17.80 -6.83 7.62
C ASN A 467 -17.73 -6.53 9.13
N ILE A 468 -17.59 -5.23 9.43
CA ILE A 468 -17.71 -4.69 10.79
C ILE A 468 -18.94 -3.78 10.83
N ARG A 469 -19.81 -3.96 11.83
CA ARG A 469 -21.01 -3.15 12.05
C ARG A 469 -21.04 -2.70 13.51
N ARG A 470 -21.44 -1.46 13.75
CA ARG A 470 -21.62 -0.97 15.12
C ARG A 470 -23.01 -1.36 15.63
N LEU A 471 -23.08 -1.92 16.84
CA LEU A 471 -24.34 -2.15 17.52
C LEU A 471 -24.88 -0.84 18.10
N VAL A 472 -26.15 -0.57 17.86
CA VAL A 472 -26.91 0.48 18.56
C VAL A 472 -27.49 -0.17 19.81
N GLU A 473 -27.16 0.34 20.99
CA GLU A 473 -27.88 -0.02 22.22
C GLU A 473 -29.25 0.68 22.18
N GLU A 474 -30.33 -0.10 22.30
CA GLU A 474 -31.68 0.42 22.43
C GLU A 474 -31.88 1.15 23.76
#